data_c7412710961fa908d863d8fd8f526ca0
#
_entry.id   c7412710961fa908d863d8fd8f526ca0
#
_cell.length_a   1.000
_cell.length_b   1.000
_cell.length_c   1.000
_cell.angle_alpha   90.00
_cell.angle_beta   90.00
_cell.angle_gamma   90.00
#
_symmetry.space_group_name_H-M   'P 1'
#
loop_
_entity.id
_entity.type
_entity.pdbx_description
1 polymer ?
#
loop_
_entity_poly.entity_id
_entity_poly.type
_entity_poly.pdbx_seq_one_letter_code
_entity_poly.pdbx_strand_id
1 'polypeptide(L)'
;MALSFAVNWVGVIVGNIALLVIGFVWFMPNVFGDRWIALMGRPGEQLKPGPDFILSVLSGTLNSFVMAVLALNLKATTVGDGILLGLVVFAGFFLSYMTANTVFAKRSWTLWGIDVGHALIAQVVLAVIVTLLR
;
A
#
# COMPACT_ATOMS: atom_id res chain seq x y z
N MET A 1 15.89 11.09 19.96
CA MET A 1 14.73 10.22 19.65
C MET A 1 15.26 8.80 19.44
N ALA A 2 14.69 7.82 20.12
CA ALA A 2 15.07 6.42 19.95
C ALA A 2 13.86 5.64 19.41
N LEU A 3 14.02 5.00 18.24
CA LEU A 3 13.03 4.12 17.66
C LEU A 3 13.41 2.68 17.95
N SER A 4 12.45 1.88 18.42
CA SER A 4 12.60 0.43 18.49
C SER A 4 12.31 -0.20 17.12
N PHE A 5 13.17 -1.08 16.70
CA PHE A 5 13.01 -1.88 15.47
C PHE A 5 12.71 -3.36 15.81
N ALA A 6 12.42 -3.66 17.07
CA ALA A 6 12.11 -5.02 17.52
C ALA A 6 10.67 -5.42 17.17
N VAL A 7 10.36 -5.43 15.89
CA VAL A 7 9.03 -5.75 15.37
C VAL A 7 8.78 -7.26 15.35
N ASN A 8 7.50 -7.64 15.38
CA ASN A 8 7.10 -9.02 15.10
C ASN A 8 7.12 -9.27 13.59
N TRP A 9 8.05 -10.09 13.13
CA TRP A 9 8.21 -10.42 11.72
C TRP A 9 7.02 -11.19 11.14
N VAL A 10 6.24 -11.90 11.95
CA VAL A 10 4.98 -12.52 11.50
C VAL A 10 4.01 -11.44 11.02
N GLY A 11 3.86 -10.35 11.77
CA GLY A 11 3.05 -9.20 11.36
C GLY A 11 3.54 -8.57 10.06
N VAL A 12 4.87 -8.42 9.90
CA VAL A 12 5.48 -7.87 8.68
C VAL A 12 5.18 -8.77 7.47
N ILE A 13 5.35 -10.07 7.61
CA ILE A 13 5.14 -11.04 6.51
C ILE A 13 3.65 -11.10 6.13
N VAL A 14 2.76 -11.25 7.12
CA VAL A 14 1.30 -11.29 6.89
C VAL A 14 0.83 -9.97 6.28
N GLY A 15 1.34 -8.84 6.76
CA GLY A 15 1.05 -7.52 6.20
C GLY A 15 1.46 -7.41 4.72
N ASN A 16 2.65 -7.88 4.36
CA ASN A 16 3.10 -7.89 2.97
C ASN A 16 2.25 -8.81 2.09
N ILE A 17 1.88 -9.99 2.58
CA ILE A 17 0.97 -10.90 1.86
C ILE A 17 -0.37 -10.20 1.60
N ALA A 18 -0.93 -9.51 2.60
CA ALA A 18 -2.16 -8.74 2.42
C ALA A 18 -2.02 -7.65 1.36
N LEU A 19 -0.88 -6.92 1.32
CA LEU A 19 -0.61 -5.93 0.27
C LEU A 19 -0.63 -6.57 -1.13
N LEU A 20 0.01 -7.72 -1.28
CA LEU A 20 0.05 -8.44 -2.56
C LEU A 20 -1.35 -8.91 -2.98
N VAL A 21 -2.14 -9.45 -2.05
CA VAL A 21 -3.52 -9.90 -2.33
C VAL A 21 -4.41 -8.72 -2.73
N ILE A 22 -4.35 -7.61 -2.01
CA ILE A 22 -5.11 -6.40 -2.32
C ILE A 22 -4.73 -5.89 -3.71
N GLY A 23 -3.43 -5.80 -4.01
CA GLY A 23 -2.95 -5.38 -5.33
C GLY A 23 -3.41 -6.32 -6.44
N PHE A 24 -3.33 -7.62 -6.22
CA PHE A 24 -3.79 -8.62 -7.17
C PHE A 24 -5.28 -8.46 -7.50
N VAL A 25 -6.13 -8.37 -6.47
CA VAL A 25 -7.58 -8.21 -6.66
C VAL A 25 -7.91 -6.86 -7.28
N TRP A 26 -7.29 -5.77 -6.83
CA TRP A 26 -7.56 -4.42 -7.31
C TRP A 26 -7.24 -4.26 -8.80
N PHE A 27 -6.12 -4.80 -9.23
CA PHE A 27 -5.64 -4.71 -10.61
C PHE A 27 -6.02 -5.92 -11.48
N MET A 28 -6.99 -6.72 -11.05
CA MET A 28 -7.59 -7.73 -11.94
C MET A 28 -8.25 -7.06 -13.15
N PRO A 29 -8.20 -7.68 -14.35
CA PRO A 29 -8.74 -7.10 -15.57
C PRO A 29 -10.18 -6.59 -15.45
N ASN A 30 -11.04 -7.36 -14.80
CA ASN A 30 -12.47 -7.05 -14.61
C ASN A 30 -12.77 -6.15 -13.40
N VAL A 31 -11.76 -5.73 -12.63
CA VAL A 31 -11.89 -4.74 -11.56
C VAL A 31 -11.40 -3.39 -12.08
N PHE A 32 -10.13 -3.04 -11.87
CA PHE A 32 -9.56 -1.78 -12.36
C PHE A 32 -8.38 -1.98 -13.33
N GLY A 33 -7.91 -3.22 -13.51
CA GLY A 33 -6.68 -3.50 -14.25
C GLY A 33 -6.73 -3.07 -15.71
N ASP A 34 -7.78 -3.43 -16.45
CA ASP A 34 -7.90 -3.06 -17.88
C ASP A 34 -7.98 -1.55 -18.07
N ARG A 35 -8.73 -0.87 -17.22
CA ARG A 35 -8.85 0.59 -17.28
C ARG A 35 -7.53 1.27 -16.89
N TRP A 36 -6.86 0.77 -15.88
CA TRP A 36 -5.56 1.29 -15.43
C TRP A 36 -4.51 1.17 -16.54
N ILE A 37 -4.41 -0.02 -17.17
CA ILE A 37 -3.48 -0.27 -18.29
C ILE A 37 -3.79 0.65 -19.48
N ALA A 38 -5.06 0.81 -19.83
CA ALA A 38 -5.48 1.71 -20.90
C ALA A 38 -5.09 3.17 -20.61
N LEU A 39 -5.31 3.62 -19.37
CA LEU A 39 -4.94 4.97 -18.93
C LEU A 39 -3.42 5.18 -18.85
N MET A 40 -2.64 4.11 -18.69
CA MET A 40 -1.18 4.13 -18.77
C MET A 40 -0.65 4.12 -20.21
N GLY A 41 -1.52 4.13 -21.21
CA GLY A 41 -1.14 4.13 -22.64
C GLY A 41 -0.71 2.76 -23.18
N ARG A 42 -1.10 1.68 -22.52
CA ARG A 42 -0.76 0.29 -22.90
C ARG A 42 -2.00 -0.59 -23.03
N PRO A 43 -3.04 -0.18 -23.82
CA PRO A 43 -4.28 -0.92 -23.90
C PRO A 43 -4.04 -2.35 -24.43
N GLY A 44 -4.73 -3.32 -23.83
CA GLY A 44 -4.61 -4.74 -24.21
C GLY A 44 -3.37 -5.47 -23.64
N GLU A 45 -2.46 -4.78 -22.97
CA GLU A 45 -1.34 -5.43 -22.27
C GLU A 45 -1.87 -6.19 -21.05
N GLN A 46 -1.34 -7.38 -20.81
CA GLN A 46 -1.68 -8.16 -19.62
C GLN A 46 -0.64 -7.95 -18.53
N LEU A 47 -1.11 -7.61 -17.33
CA LEU A 47 -0.26 -7.60 -16.13
C LEU A 47 0.05 -9.04 -15.74
N LYS A 48 1.31 -9.42 -15.88
CA LYS A 48 1.80 -10.77 -15.52
C LYS A 48 2.93 -10.61 -14.50
N PRO A 49 2.99 -11.51 -13.50
CA PRO A 49 4.18 -11.58 -12.65
C PRO A 49 5.42 -11.81 -13.51
N GLY A 50 6.40 -10.97 -13.36
CA GLY A 50 7.68 -11.03 -14.05
C GLY A 50 8.83 -10.80 -13.06
N PRO A 51 10.07 -10.59 -13.54
CA PRO A 51 11.22 -10.28 -12.70
C PRO A 51 10.98 -9.11 -11.75
N ASP A 52 10.19 -8.12 -12.18
CA ASP A 52 9.83 -6.94 -11.39
C ASP A 52 8.93 -7.27 -10.19
N PHE A 53 8.31 -8.45 -10.18
CA PHE A 53 7.53 -8.91 -9.04
C PHE A 53 8.38 -9.02 -7.76
N ILE A 54 9.65 -9.38 -7.88
CA ILE A 54 10.59 -9.41 -6.76
C ILE A 54 10.74 -8.01 -6.15
N LEU A 55 10.84 -6.97 -6.98
CA LEU A 55 10.90 -5.58 -6.50
C LEU A 55 9.62 -5.18 -5.78
N SER A 56 8.46 -5.63 -6.25
CA SER A 56 7.18 -5.40 -5.58
C SER A 56 7.13 -6.07 -4.21
N VAL A 57 7.62 -7.31 -4.10
CA VAL A 57 7.71 -8.03 -2.82
C VAL A 57 8.64 -7.30 -1.85
N LEU A 58 9.82 -6.87 -2.31
CA LEU A 58 10.77 -6.13 -1.48
C LEU A 58 10.21 -4.79 -1.02
N SER A 59 9.57 -4.06 -1.93
CA SER A 59 8.91 -2.78 -1.63
C SER A 59 7.78 -2.95 -0.61
N GLY A 60 6.94 -3.97 -0.78
CA GLY A 60 5.87 -4.30 0.14
C GLY A 60 6.41 -4.72 1.52
N THR A 61 7.51 -5.48 1.54
CA THR A 61 8.19 -5.86 2.80
C THR A 61 8.69 -4.62 3.54
N LEU A 62 9.33 -3.70 2.83
CA LEU A 62 9.80 -2.44 3.41
C LEU A 62 8.64 -1.62 3.97
N ASN A 63 7.56 -1.46 3.20
CA ASN A 63 6.36 -0.74 3.65
C ASN A 63 5.76 -1.40 4.91
N SER A 64 5.62 -2.73 4.91
CA SER A 64 5.08 -3.47 6.04
C SER A 64 5.98 -3.38 7.28
N PHE A 65 7.31 -3.46 7.10
CA PHE A 65 8.27 -3.29 8.18
C PHE A 65 8.19 -1.89 8.80
N VAL A 66 8.19 -0.84 7.99
CA VAL A 66 8.09 0.54 8.48
C VAL A 66 6.77 0.77 9.22
N MET A 67 5.66 0.26 8.69
CA MET A 67 4.36 0.36 9.35
C MET A 67 4.36 -0.37 10.70
N ALA A 68 5.01 -1.53 10.81
CA ALA A 68 5.16 -2.25 12.05
C ALA A 68 6.02 -1.47 13.08
N VAL A 69 7.10 -0.83 12.62
CA VAL A 69 7.91 0.08 13.46
C VAL A 69 7.08 1.23 13.99
N LEU A 70 6.26 1.85 13.14
CA LEU A 70 5.37 2.94 13.57
C LEU A 70 4.35 2.45 14.59
N ALA A 71 3.66 1.34 14.32
CA ALA A 71 2.69 0.76 15.25
C ALA A 71 3.32 0.45 16.62
N LEU A 72 4.53 -0.12 16.63
CA LEU A 72 5.27 -0.42 17.84
C LEU A 72 5.60 0.83 18.65
N ASN A 73 6.18 1.85 18.02
CA ASN A 73 6.66 3.04 18.71
C ASN A 73 5.53 3.98 19.12
N LEU A 74 4.42 3.99 18.39
CA LEU A 74 3.21 4.73 18.74
C LEU A 74 2.32 3.96 19.73
N LYS A 75 2.71 2.74 20.12
CA LYS A 75 1.98 1.88 21.05
C LYS A 75 0.54 1.57 20.59
N ALA A 76 0.36 1.46 19.28
CA ALA A 76 -0.92 1.05 18.70
C ALA A 76 -1.23 -0.40 19.10
N THR A 77 -2.45 -0.67 19.62
CA THR A 77 -2.82 -1.99 20.14
C THR A 77 -4.21 -2.45 19.73
N THR A 78 -5.03 -1.54 19.27
CA THR A 78 -6.42 -1.84 18.88
C THR A 78 -6.64 -1.72 17.38
N VAL A 79 -7.74 -2.29 16.88
CA VAL A 79 -8.16 -2.10 15.48
C VAL A 79 -8.32 -0.61 15.16
N GLY A 80 -8.90 0.17 16.10
CA GLY A 80 -9.06 1.61 15.93
C GLY A 80 -7.73 2.34 15.79
N ASP A 81 -6.71 1.96 16.59
CA ASP A 81 -5.36 2.52 16.46
C ASP A 81 -4.76 2.19 15.08
N GLY A 82 -4.94 0.95 14.62
CA GLY A 82 -4.47 0.53 13.29
C GLY A 82 -5.14 1.32 12.17
N ILE A 83 -6.45 1.51 12.23
CA ILE A 83 -7.19 2.34 11.25
C ILE A 83 -6.68 3.77 11.25
N LEU A 84 -6.55 4.39 12.42
CA LEU A 84 -6.06 5.76 12.54
C LEU A 84 -4.63 5.89 11.99
N LEU A 85 -3.74 4.96 12.35
CA LEU A 85 -2.37 4.94 11.85
C LEU A 85 -2.34 4.83 10.33
N GLY A 86 -3.11 3.89 9.76
CA GLY A 86 -3.20 3.69 8.31
C GLY A 86 -3.71 4.94 7.59
N LEU A 87 -4.73 5.61 8.13
CA LEU A 87 -5.27 6.84 7.57
C LEU A 87 -4.26 7.99 7.61
N VAL A 88 -3.55 8.16 8.71
CA VAL A 88 -2.53 9.21 8.86
C VAL A 88 -1.38 9.00 7.88
N VAL A 89 -0.87 7.77 7.80
CA VAL A 89 0.21 7.42 6.85
C VAL A 89 -0.26 7.59 5.41
N PHE A 90 -1.46 7.11 5.08
CA PHE A 90 -2.05 7.30 3.77
C PHE A 90 -2.16 8.79 3.40
N ALA A 91 -2.76 9.60 4.26
CA ALA A 91 -3.00 11.02 3.97
C ALA A 91 -1.68 11.80 3.84
N GLY A 92 -0.75 11.60 4.76
CA GLY A 92 0.50 12.34 4.81
C GLY A 92 1.50 11.98 3.74
N PHE A 93 1.59 10.71 3.36
CA PHE A 93 2.64 10.23 2.46
C PHE A 93 2.11 9.80 1.09
N PHE A 94 1.05 9.01 1.04
CA PHE A 94 0.54 8.48 -0.23
C PHE A 94 -0.34 9.49 -0.96
N LEU A 95 -1.39 9.99 -0.33
CA LEU A 95 -2.32 10.93 -0.96
C LEU A 95 -1.61 12.21 -1.39
N SER A 96 -0.77 12.78 -0.53
CA SER A 96 -0.04 14.01 -0.84
C SER A 96 0.92 13.83 -2.01
N TYR A 97 1.72 12.76 -2.00
CA TYR A 97 2.65 12.46 -3.07
C TYR A 97 1.95 12.14 -4.39
N MET A 98 0.94 11.27 -4.37
CA MET A 98 0.20 10.88 -5.57
C MET A 98 -0.52 12.06 -6.21
N THR A 99 -1.07 12.97 -5.40
CA THR A 99 -1.72 14.18 -5.89
C THR A 99 -0.72 15.11 -6.55
N ALA A 100 0.39 15.41 -5.90
CA ALA A 100 1.45 16.24 -6.47
C ALA A 100 1.99 15.63 -7.77
N ASN A 101 2.28 14.33 -7.78
CA ASN A 101 2.75 13.63 -8.98
C ASN A 101 1.73 13.69 -10.13
N THR A 102 0.43 13.56 -9.84
CA THR A 102 -0.62 13.67 -10.86
C THR A 102 -0.66 15.06 -11.48
N VAL A 103 -0.55 16.11 -10.66
CA VAL A 103 -0.53 17.50 -11.14
C VAL A 103 0.69 17.76 -12.02
N PHE A 104 1.89 17.46 -11.54
CA PHE A 104 3.13 17.79 -12.26
C PHE A 104 3.39 16.88 -13.45
N ALA A 105 3.08 15.61 -13.37
CA ALA A 105 3.22 14.67 -14.48
C ALA A 105 2.05 14.71 -15.46
N LYS A 106 1.04 15.56 -15.21
CA LYS A 106 -0.18 15.68 -16.03
C LYS A 106 -0.87 14.33 -16.27
N ARG A 107 -0.94 13.51 -15.21
CA ARG A 107 -1.60 12.21 -15.25
C ARG A 107 -3.12 12.38 -15.19
N SER A 108 -3.84 11.37 -15.67
CA SER A 108 -5.30 11.33 -15.57
C SER A 108 -5.77 11.33 -14.11
N TRP A 109 -6.82 12.12 -13.81
CA TRP A 109 -7.47 12.09 -12.50
C TRP A 109 -8.22 10.78 -12.23
N THR A 110 -8.66 10.08 -13.29
CA THR A 110 -9.23 8.74 -13.15
C THR A 110 -8.15 7.75 -12.70
N LEU A 111 -6.97 7.83 -13.28
CA LEU A 111 -5.81 7.03 -12.88
C LEU A 111 -5.42 7.33 -11.42
N TRP A 112 -5.39 8.61 -11.04
CA TRP A 112 -5.17 9.04 -9.66
C TRP A 112 -6.19 8.39 -8.71
N GLY A 113 -7.48 8.37 -9.05
CA GLY A 113 -8.53 7.76 -8.23
C GLY A 113 -8.33 6.25 -8.03
N ILE A 114 -7.93 5.54 -9.07
CA ILE A 114 -7.63 4.09 -8.99
C ILE A 114 -6.44 3.85 -8.06
N ASP A 115 -5.35 4.58 -8.22
CA ASP A 115 -4.13 4.41 -7.43
C ASP A 115 -4.34 4.84 -5.96
N VAL A 116 -5.00 5.95 -5.73
CA VAL A 116 -5.30 6.47 -4.38
C VAL A 116 -6.26 5.54 -3.63
N GLY A 117 -7.30 5.04 -4.30
CA GLY A 117 -8.22 4.06 -3.70
C GLY A 117 -7.51 2.79 -3.28
N HIS A 118 -6.62 2.27 -4.11
CA HIS A 118 -5.75 1.14 -3.78
C HIS A 118 -4.89 1.43 -2.54
N ALA A 119 -4.19 2.56 -2.55
CA ALA A 119 -3.30 2.95 -1.47
C ALA A 119 -4.04 3.12 -0.14
N LEU A 120 -5.24 3.72 -0.16
CA LEU A 120 -6.07 3.89 1.04
C LEU A 120 -6.37 2.54 1.70
N ILE A 121 -6.93 1.61 0.94
CA ILE A 121 -7.29 0.29 1.46
C ILE A 121 -6.05 -0.47 1.90
N ALA A 122 -5.01 -0.46 1.09
CA ALA A 122 -3.75 -1.15 1.38
C ALA A 122 -3.11 -0.66 2.69
N GLN A 123 -3.00 0.65 2.90
CA GLN A 123 -2.36 1.20 4.10
C GLN A 123 -3.20 0.98 5.36
N VAL A 124 -4.51 1.10 5.29
CA VAL A 124 -5.39 0.84 6.44
C VAL A 124 -5.36 -0.64 6.84
N VAL A 125 -5.50 -1.55 5.89
CA VAL A 125 -5.45 -3.00 6.16
C VAL A 125 -4.08 -3.39 6.72
N LEU A 126 -3.00 -2.93 6.11
CA LEU A 126 -1.64 -3.16 6.57
C LEU A 126 -1.45 -2.71 8.03
N ALA A 127 -1.84 -1.48 8.33
CA ALA A 127 -1.68 -0.90 9.67
C ALA A 127 -2.46 -1.68 10.73
N VAL A 128 -3.68 -2.13 10.42
CA VAL A 128 -4.47 -2.99 11.31
C VAL A 128 -3.76 -4.33 11.55
N ILE A 129 -3.25 -4.98 10.50
CA ILE A 129 -2.57 -6.27 10.61
C ILE A 129 -1.34 -6.16 11.52
N VAL A 130 -0.44 -5.21 11.24
CA VAL A 130 0.80 -5.08 12.02
C VAL A 130 0.55 -4.58 13.45
N THR A 131 -0.57 -3.89 13.69
CA THR A 131 -0.99 -3.49 15.03
C THR A 131 -1.45 -4.69 15.83
N LEU A 132 -2.28 -5.55 15.24
CA LEU A 132 -2.83 -6.74 15.93
C LEU A 132 -1.81 -7.86 16.10
N LEU A 133 -0.84 -7.96 15.20
CA LEU A 133 0.26 -8.95 15.24
C LEU A 133 1.56 -8.37 15.76
N ARG A 134 1.46 -7.37 16.59
CA ARG A 134 2.61 -6.66 17.15
C ARG A 134 3.42 -7.51 18.13
#